data_cd0e301caa62ced556db83f3fc9017d9
#
_entry.id   cd0e301caa62ced556db83f3fc9017d9
#
_cell.length_a   1.000
_cell.length_b   1.000
_cell.length_c   1.000
_cell.angle_alpha   90.00
_cell.angle_beta   90.00
_cell.angle_gamma   90.00
#
_symmetry.space_group_name_H-M   'P 1'
#
loop_
_entity.id
_entity.type
_entity.pdbx_description
1 polymer ?
#
loop_
_entity_poly.entity_id
_entity_poly.type
_entity_poly.pdbx_seq_one_letter_code
_entity_poly.pdbx_strand_id
1 'polypeptide(L)'
;MLPRIEYSVSVPVPVDVAFQAFQYLERLLHRGIYDEASWIEGAPWQVGSRLRYVVVQPVRATVSAVVTSISPPHAVGLLNHGLGITAEQNVAFGPDLTGGTRIRMTMDFVGTSSELSDSDIQEAITFLTQDALDTRAALCRRRFSSASVS
;
A
#
# COMPACT_ATOMS: atom_id res chain seq x y z
N MET A 1 9.18 2.89 21.16
CA MET A 1 8.14 3.38 20.23
C MET A 1 8.69 3.38 18.80
N LEU A 2 7.93 2.84 17.87
CA LEU A 2 8.33 2.78 16.48
C LEU A 2 8.06 4.11 15.78
N PRO A 3 9.04 4.66 15.05
CA PRO A 3 8.82 5.89 14.31
C PRO A 3 7.91 5.67 13.10
N ARG A 4 7.28 6.74 12.64
CA ARG A 4 6.47 6.71 11.43
C ARG A 4 7.34 6.30 10.24
N ILE A 5 6.78 5.44 9.40
CA ILE A 5 7.40 5.10 8.12
C ILE A 5 6.68 5.89 7.03
N GLU A 6 7.44 6.49 6.15
CA GLU A 6 6.92 7.30 5.06
C GLU A 6 7.70 7.02 3.79
N TYR A 7 6.97 6.87 2.68
CA TYR A 7 7.56 6.67 1.37
C TYR A 7 6.68 7.31 0.31
N SER A 8 7.29 7.85 -0.73
CA SER A 8 6.54 8.43 -1.82
C SER A 8 7.19 8.13 -3.16
N VAL A 9 6.35 8.11 -4.20
CA VAL A 9 6.77 7.92 -5.59
C VAL A 9 6.06 8.94 -6.46
N SER A 10 6.67 9.30 -7.58
CA SER A 10 6.06 10.13 -8.60
C SER A 10 5.78 9.29 -9.83
N VAL A 11 4.60 9.43 -10.40
CA VAL A 11 4.17 8.66 -11.58
C VAL A 11 3.66 9.61 -12.66
N PRO A 12 3.88 9.27 -13.95
CA PRO A 12 3.54 10.17 -15.06
C PRO A 12 2.10 10.01 -15.55
N VAL A 13 1.15 9.87 -14.64
CA VAL A 13 -0.27 9.71 -14.96
C VAL A 13 -1.10 10.63 -14.09
N PRO A 14 -2.35 10.97 -14.51
CA PRO A 14 -3.26 11.78 -13.70
C PRO A 14 -3.62 11.11 -12.37
N VAL A 15 -4.10 11.91 -11.41
CA VAL A 15 -4.45 11.45 -10.06
C VAL A 15 -5.46 10.31 -10.07
N ASP A 16 -6.49 10.39 -10.91
CA ASP A 16 -7.52 9.35 -11.00
C ASP A 16 -6.96 8.03 -11.50
N VAL A 17 -6.02 8.06 -12.45
CA VAL A 17 -5.36 6.85 -12.97
C VAL A 17 -4.44 6.25 -11.90
N ALA A 18 -3.70 7.09 -11.18
CA ALA A 18 -2.84 6.62 -10.09
C ALA A 18 -3.67 5.98 -8.97
N PHE A 19 -4.77 6.59 -8.60
CA PHE A 19 -5.69 6.07 -7.60
C PHE A 19 -6.26 4.72 -8.02
N GLN A 20 -6.68 4.59 -9.27
CA GLN A 20 -7.20 3.34 -9.82
C GLN A 20 -6.12 2.24 -9.83
N ALA A 21 -4.90 2.58 -10.21
CA ALA A 21 -3.79 1.63 -10.23
C ALA A 21 -3.46 1.09 -8.82
N PHE A 22 -3.60 1.94 -7.81
CA PHE A 22 -3.38 1.52 -6.43
C PHE A 22 -4.37 0.45 -5.99
N GLN A 23 -5.57 0.45 -6.55
CA GLN A 23 -6.64 -0.49 -6.18
C GLN A 23 -6.45 -1.90 -6.73
N TYR A 24 -5.49 -2.12 -7.63
CA TYR A 24 -5.25 -3.44 -8.22
C TYR A 24 -4.38 -4.29 -7.29
N LEU A 25 -5.03 -5.08 -6.42
CA LEU A 25 -4.35 -5.93 -5.45
C LEU A 25 -3.55 -7.05 -6.10
N GLU A 26 -4.02 -7.58 -7.22
CA GLU A 26 -3.36 -8.69 -7.93
C GLU A 26 -1.94 -8.35 -8.38
N ARG A 27 -1.61 -7.08 -8.50
CA ARG A 27 -0.25 -6.67 -8.85
C ARG A 27 0.76 -6.98 -7.76
N LEU A 28 0.31 -7.09 -6.52
CA LEU A 28 1.18 -7.46 -5.40
C LEU A 28 1.65 -8.90 -5.51
N LEU A 29 0.90 -9.76 -6.22
CA LEU A 29 1.17 -11.19 -6.28
C LEU A 29 2.30 -11.55 -7.26
N HIS A 30 2.78 -10.60 -8.05
CA HIS A 30 3.71 -10.91 -9.14
C HIS A 30 5.19 -10.93 -8.74
N ARG A 31 5.55 -10.58 -7.51
CA ARG A 31 6.94 -10.41 -7.09
C ARG A 31 7.43 -11.44 -6.08
N GLY A 32 6.61 -12.44 -5.76
CA GLY A 32 6.97 -13.46 -4.81
C GLY A 32 7.06 -12.96 -3.35
N ILE A 33 6.50 -11.80 -3.06
CA ILE A 33 6.44 -11.20 -1.72
C ILE A 33 5.12 -11.53 -1.05
N TYR A 34 4.05 -11.61 -1.84
CA TYR A 34 2.71 -11.93 -1.39
C TYR A 34 2.22 -13.22 -2.04
N ASP A 35 1.67 -14.13 -1.22
CA ASP A 35 0.96 -15.32 -1.70
C ASP A 35 -0.51 -15.04 -1.93
N GLU A 36 -1.08 -14.07 -1.22
CA GLU A 36 -2.48 -13.74 -1.30
C GLU A 36 -2.69 -12.26 -1.03
N ALA A 37 -3.65 -11.65 -1.74
CA ALA A 37 -4.17 -10.32 -1.45
C ALA A 37 -5.62 -10.33 -1.94
N SER A 38 -6.58 -10.40 -1.02
CA SER A 38 -7.99 -10.61 -1.37
C SER A 38 -8.93 -9.93 -0.39
N TRP A 39 -10.12 -9.59 -0.90
CA TRP A 39 -11.21 -9.12 -0.05
C TRP A 39 -11.88 -10.31 0.61
N ILE A 40 -11.97 -10.27 1.94
CA ILE A 40 -12.59 -11.35 2.71
C ILE A 40 -13.94 -10.95 3.29
N GLU A 41 -14.25 -9.65 3.31
CA GLU A 41 -15.50 -9.14 3.84
C GLU A 41 -15.81 -7.79 3.20
N GLY A 42 -17.06 -7.60 2.77
CA GLY A 42 -17.52 -6.35 2.17
C GLY A 42 -17.10 -6.17 0.72
N ALA A 43 -17.59 -5.10 0.11
CA ALA A 43 -17.26 -4.74 -1.27
C ALA A 43 -15.87 -4.10 -1.33
N PRO A 44 -15.11 -4.31 -2.44
CA PRO A 44 -13.78 -3.72 -2.58
C PRO A 44 -13.76 -2.22 -2.35
N TRP A 45 -12.79 -1.78 -1.52
CA TRP A 45 -12.48 -0.37 -1.27
C TRP A 45 -13.63 0.46 -0.69
N GLN A 46 -14.52 -0.18 0.07
CA GLN A 46 -15.54 0.53 0.85
C GLN A 46 -15.15 0.57 2.32
N VAL A 47 -15.51 1.64 3.01
CA VAL A 47 -15.24 1.77 4.45
C VAL A 47 -15.86 0.58 5.19
N GLY A 48 -15.06 -0.06 6.05
CA GLY A 48 -15.45 -1.24 6.79
C GLY A 48 -15.14 -2.56 6.12
N SER A 49 -14.81 -2.55 4.82
CA SER A 49 -14.43 -3.78 4.12
C SER A 49 -13.06 -4.26 4.56
N ARG A 50 -12.86 -5.58 4.52
CA ARG A 50 -11.63 -6.22 5.01
C ARG A 50 -10.87 -6.89 3.89
N LEU A 51 -9.57 -6.63 3.90
CA LEU A 51 -8.58 -7.29 3.06
C LEU A 51 -7.80 -8.31 3.88
N ARG A 52 -7.32 -9.35 3.21
CA ARG A 52 -6.32 -10.24 3.78
C ARG A 52 -5.13 -10.29 2.85
N TYR A 53 -3.96 -10.09 3.43
CA TYR A 53 -2.68 -10.27 2.75
C TYR A 53 -1.94 -11.42 3.41
N VAL A 54 -1.36 -12.31 2.59
CA VAL A 54 -0.40 -13.29 3.08
C VAL A 54 0.94 -12.91 2.49
N VAL A 55 1.83 -12.41 3.33
CA VAL A 55 3.20 -12.06 2.95
C VAL A 55 4.10 -13.25 3.24
N VAL A 56 5.09 -13.47 2.38
CA VAL A 56 6.08 -14.53 2.56
C VAL A 56 7.49 -13.95 2.70
N GLN A 57 7.67 -12.68 2.40
CA GLN A 57 8.94 -11.98 2.57
C GLN A 57 8.67 -10.58 3.13
N PRO A 58 9.54 -10.06 4.01
CA PRO A 58 10.78 -10.67 4.52
C PRO A 58 10.51 -11.74 5.58
N VAL A 59 9.29 -11.86 6.07
CA VAL A 59 8.86 -12.86 7.03
C VAL A 59 7.44 -13.29 6.68
N ARG A 60 7.11 -14.57 6.90
CA ARG A 60 5.75 -15.05 6.59
C ARG A 60 4.76 -14.54 7.63
N ALA A 61 3.69 -13.92 7.14
CA ALA A 61 2.66 -13.36 8.01
C ALA A 61 1.32 -13.24 7.29
N THR A 62 0.23 -13.42 8.05
CA THR A 62 -1.10 -13.08 7.58
C THR A 62 -1.48 -11.72 8.16
N VAL A 63 -1.83 -10.79 7.29
CA VAL A 63 -2.20 -9.43 7.67
C VAL A 63 -3.66 -9.19 7.31
N SER A 64 -4.42 -8.66 8.26
CA SER A 64 -5.79 -8.21 8.05
C SER A 64 -5.79 -6.70 7.97
N ALA A 65 -6.49 -6.15 6.98
CA ALA A 65 -6.60 -4.70 6.81
C ALA A 65 -8.07 -4.30 6.66
N VAL A 66 -8.46 -3.25 7.37
CA VAL A 66 -9.81 -2.69 7.28
C VAL A 66 -9.72 -1.32 6.63
N VAL A 67 -10.58 -1.05 5.66
CA VAL A 67 -10.68 0.29 5.06
C VAL A 67 -11.33 1.22 6.08
N THR A 68 -10.59 2.22 6.54
CA THR A 68 -11.07 3.17 7.54
C THR A 68 -11.58 4.47 6.92
N SER A 69 -11.05 4.83 5.75
CA SER A 69 -11.51 6.01 5.01
C SER A 69 -11.19 5.86 3.54
N ILE A 70 -11.98 6.52 2.71
CA ILE A 70 -11.72 6.60 1.28
C ILE A 70 -12.29 7.90 0.74
N SER A 71 -11.47 8.66 0.02
CA SER A 71 -11.83 9.94 -0.61
C SER A 71 -11.31 9.94 -2.04
N PRO A 72 -12.02 9.30 -2.98
CA PRO A 72 -11.55 9.23 -4.36
C PRO A 72 -11.48 10.60 -5.02
N PRO A 73 -10.48 10.85 -5.82
CA PRO A 73 -9.28 10.03 -6.09
C PRO A 73 -8.06 10.47 -5.26
N HIS A 74 -8.25 11.00 -4.06
CA HIS A 74 -7.20 11.70 -3.31
C HIS A 74 -6.62 10.93 -2.14
N ALA A 75 -7.38 10.03 -1.51
CA ALA A 75 -6.89 9.39 -0.28
C ALA A 75 -7.55 8.07 0.03
N VAL A 76 -6.78 7.19 0.68
CA VAL A 76 -7.26 5.91 1.24
C VAL A 76 -6.63 5.75 2.62
N GLY A 77 -7.42 5.30 3.59
CA GLY A 77 -6.94 4.92 4.91
C GLY A 77 -7.25 3.46 5.20
N LEU A 78 -6.29 2.76 5.78
CA LEU A 78 -6.40 1.36 6.16
C LEU A 78 -5.84 1.16 7.57
N LEU A 79 -6.44 0.26 8.34
CA LEU A 79 -5.89 -0.20 9.60
C LEU A 79 -5.42 -1.63 9.41
N ASN A 80 -4.13 -1.86 9.54
CA ASN A 80 -3.48 -3.15 9.32
C ASN A 80 -3.18 -3.82 10.65
N HIS A 81 -3.37 -5.14 10.70
CA HIS A 81 -3.04 -5.94 11.87
C HIS A 81 -2.41 -7.27 11.45
N GLY A 82 -1.25 -7.58 11.98
CA GLY A 82 -0.56 -8.84 11.73
C GLY A 82 0.70 -8.95 12.58
N LEU A 83 1.08 -10.15 12.99
CA LEU A 83 2.25 -10.44 13.83
C LEU A 83 2.29 -9.62 15.13
N GLY A 84 1.12 -9.33 15.71
CA GLY A 84 1.04 -8.51 16.91
C GLY A 84 1.27 -7.02 16.68
N ILE A 85 1.29 -6.58 15.42
CA ILE A 85 1.51 -5.18 15.05
C ILE A 85 0.21 -4.60 14.54
N THR A 86 -0.18 -3.42 15.01
CA THR A 86 -1.31 -2.66 14.50
C THR A 86 -0.80 -1.32 13.98
N ALA A 87 -1.09 -1.01 12.73
CA ALA A 87 -0.60 0.22 12.09
C ALA A 87 -1.67 0.86 11.21
N GLU A 88 -1.78 2.18 11.32
CA GLU A 88 -2.61 2.98 10.44
C GLU A 88 -1.82 3.31 9.17
N GLN A 89 -2.40 2.98 8.04
CA GLN A 89 -1.82 3.25 6.73
C GLN A 89 -2.65 4.31 6.03
N ASN A 90 -1.99 5.37 5.60
CA ASN A 90 -2.63 6.44 4.84
C ASN A 90 -1.91 6.63 3.52
N VAL A 91 -2.68 6.68 2.44
CA VAL A 91 -2.15 6.88 1.09
C VAL A 91 -2.81 8.11 0.51
N ALA A 92 -1.99 9.08 0.12
CA ALA A 92 -2.45 10.34 -0.47
C ALA A 92 -1.98 10.45 -1.92
N PHE A 93 -2.85 10.96 -2.78
CA PHE A 93 -2.59 11.13 -4.21
C PHE A 93 -2.79 12.61 -4.54
N GLY A 94 -1.73 13.26 -4.98
CA GLY A 94 -1.78 14.69 -5.30
C GLY A 94 -0.95 15.03 -6.52
N PRO A 95 -1.06 16.27 -7.00
CA PRO A 95 -0.29 16.70 -8.17
C PRO A 95 1.20 16.70 -7.85
N ASP A 96 2.00 16.26 -8.81
CA ASP A 96 3.44 16.34 -8.74
C ASP A 96 3.93 17.57 -9.49
N LEU A 97 5.07 18.10 -9.09
CA LEU A 97 5.67 19.30 -9.72
C LEU A 97 6.00 19.08 -11.20
N THR A 98 6.19 17.84 -11.60
CA THR A 98 6.50 17.47 -12.99
C THR A 98 5.27 17.21 -13.85
N GLY A 99 4.06 17.41 -13.32
CA GLY A 99 2.82 17.28 -14.06
C GLY A 99 2.09 15.94 -13.94
N GLY A 100 2.67 14.99 -13.23
CA GLY A 100 2.01 13.71 -12.93
C GLY A 100 1.38 13.70 -11.54
N THR A 101 1.46 12.56 -10.88
CA THR A 101 0.91 12.35 -9.55
C THR A 101 1.99 11.93 -8.59
N ARG A 102 1.99 12.50 -7.39
CA ARG A 102 2.78 12.02 -6.27
C ARG A 102 1.90 11.16 -5.38
N ILE A 103 2.36 9.94 -5.12
CA ILE A 103 1.69 9.00 -4.23
C ILE A 103 2.54 8.92 -2.96
N ARG A 104 1.93 9.21 -1.81
CA ARG A 104 2.62 9.21 -0.53
C ARG A 104 1.92 8.25 0.41
N MET A 105 2.68 7.31 0.98
CA MET A 105 2.17 6.36 1.96
C MET A 105 2.84 6.58 3.30
N THR A 106 2.04 6.63 4.37
CA THR A 106 2.54 6.70 5.74
C THR A 106 2.01 5.52 6.53
N MET A 107 2.84 4.99 7.44
CA MET A 107 2.48 3.95 8.38
C MET A 107 2.75 4.45 9.78
N ASP A 108 1.68 4.57 10.58
CA ASP A 108 1.75 4.99 11.98
C ASP A 108 1.44 3.79 12.87
N PHE A 109 2.37 3.43 13.74
CA PHE A 109 2.19 2.29 14.63
C PHE A 109 1.31 2.69 15.81
N VAL A 110 0.17 1.99 15.94
CA VAL A 110 -0.81 2.24 16.99
C VAL A 110 -0.52 1.37 18.21
N GLY A 111 -0.03 0.16 17.97
CA GLY A 111 0.31 -0.76 19.06
C GLY A 111 1.16 -1.90 18.54
N THR A 112 1.93 -2.49 19.42
CA THR A 112 2.74 -3.66 19.10
C THR A 112 2.84 -4.57 20.32
N SER A 113 2.52 -5.84 20.10
CA SER A 113 2.73 -6.94 21.04
C SER A 113 3.53 -8.05 20.37
N SER A 114 4.27 -7.71 19.33
CA SER A 114 5.05 -8.65 18.54
C SER A 114 6.26 -9.16 19.31
N GLU A 115 6.67 -10.40 19.02
CA GLU A 115 7.91 -10.96 19.51
C GLU A 115 9.13 -10.46 18.72
N LEU A 116 8.89 -9.82 17.58
CA LEU A 116 9.96 -9.24 16.78
C LEU A 116 10.51 -7.98 17.44
N SER A 117 11.80 -7.70 17.24
CA SER A 117 12.40 -6.46 17.72
C SER A 117 11.86 -5.28 16.94
N ASP A 118 11.92 -4.08 17.53
CA ASP A 118 11.51 -2.85 16.86
C ASP A 118 12.29 -2.63 15.56
N SER A 119 13.57 -2.97 15.54
CA SER A 119 14.42 -2.88 14.36
C SER A 119 13.92 -3.78 13.23
N ASP A 120 13.58 -5.03 13.56
CA ASP A 120 13.07 -5.99 12.57
C ASP A 120 11.71 -5.57 12.04
N ILE A 121 10.83 -5.06 12.90
CA ILE A 121 9.52 -4.55 12.51
C ILE A 121 9.69 -3.39 11.53
N GLN A 122 10.52 -2.42 11.89
CA GLN A 122 10.76 -1.24 11.07
C GLN A 122 11.32 -1.61 9.70
N GLU A 123 12.28 -2.51 9.66
CA GLU A 123 12.88 -2.98 8.42
C GLU A 123 11.86 -3.69 7.53
N ALA A 124 11.07 -4.59 8.10
CA ALA A 124 10.06 -5.35 7.37
C ALA A 124 8.96 -4.44 6.80
N ILE A 125 8.44 -3.54 7.62
CA ILE A 125 7.36 -2.65 7.18
C ILE A 125 7.87 -1.61 6.17
N THR A 126 9.09 -1.13 6.33
CA THR A 126 9.72 -0.25 5.33
C THR A 126 9.82 -0.95 3.98
N PHE A 127 10.30 -2.18 3.98
CA PHE A 127 10.40 -3.00 2.77
C PHE A 127 9.05 -3.17 2.08
N LEU A 128 8.01 -3.55 2.83
CA LEU A 128 6.68 -3.77 2.29
C LEU A 128 6.03 -2.47 1.79
N THR A 129 6.25 -1.37 2.48
CA THR A 129 5.75 -0.05 2.07
C THR A 129 6.35 0.37 0.74
N GLN A 130 7.67 0.24 0.59
CA GLN A 130 8.36 0.58 -0.64
C GLN A 130 7.93 -0.32 -1.78
N ASP A 131 7.84 -1.62 -1.56
CA ASP A 131 7.40 -2.57 -2.59
C ASP A 131 5.97 -2.27 -3.05
N ALA A 132 5.08 -1.97 -2.13
CA ALA A 132 3.69 -1.66 -2.45
C ALA A 132 3.56 -0.47 -3.39
N LEU A 133 4.33 0.60 -3.16
CA LEU A 133 4.30 1.78 -4.02
C LEU A 133 5.09 1.58 -5.31
N ASP A 134 6.25 0.96 -5.25
CA ASP A 134 7.09 0.74 -6.44
C ASP A 134 6.39 -0.14 -7.46
N THR A 135 5.64 -1.14 -7.01
CA THR A 135 4.84 -2.00 -7.88
C THR A 135 3.76 -1.21 -8.61
N ARG A 136 3.05 -0.33 -7.91
CA ARG A 136 2.03 0.53 -8.53
C ARG A 136 2.63 1.58 -9.43
N ALA A 137 3.78 2.14 -9.05
CA ALA A 137 4.50 3.10 -9.88
C ALA A 137 4.93 2.45 -11.20
N ALA A 138 5.43 1.23 -11.16
CA ALA A 138 5.80 0.49 -12.36
C ALA A 138 4.59 0.26 -13.28
N LEU A 139 3.43 -0.06 -12.72
CA LEU A 139 2.19 -0.21 -13.47
C LEU A 139 1.79 1.10 -14.17
N CYS A 140 1.86 2.21 -13.45
CA CYS A 140 1.55 3.53 -14.01
C CYS A 140 2.49 3.91 -15.15
N ARG A 141 3.78 3.64 -15.00
CA ARG A 141 4.77 3.95 -16.04
C ARG A 141 4.55 3.13 -17.30
N ARG A 142 4.17 1.86 -17.16
CA ARG A 142 3.84 1.01 -18.32
C ARG A 142 2.62 1.52 -19.06
N ARG A 143 1.56 1.94 -18.33
CA ARG A 143 0.36 2.51 -18.96
C ARG A 143 0.66 3.79 -19.72
N PHE A 144 1.49 4.65 -19.15
CA PHE A 144 1.90 5.88 -19.79
C PHE A 144 2.68 5.59 -21.08
N SER A 145 3.65 4.67 -21.02
CA SER A 145 4.46 4.29 -22.20
C SER A 145 3.58 3.70 -23.30
N SER A 146 2.61 2.85 -22.96
CA SER A 146 1.66 2.27 -23.94
C SER A 146 0.82 3.35 -24.61
N ALA A 147 0.35 4.35 -23.83
CA ALA A 147 -0.44 5.45 -24.36
C ALA A 147 0.40 6.35 -25.27
N SER A 148 1.68 6.54 -24.97
CA SER A 148 2.54 7.42 -25.77
C SER A 148 3.02 6.78 -27.08
N VAL A 149 2.94 5.45 -27.20
CA VAL A 149 3.36 4.72 -28.40
C VAL A 149 2.22 4.63 -29.41
N SER A 150 0.99 4.71 -28.94
CA SER A 150 -0.18 4.68 -29.80
C SER A 150 -0.44 6.03 -30.44
#